data_d4d6e3dac121fec5eac895a19c7dde4a
#
_entry.id   d4d6e3dac121fec5eac895a19c7dde4a
#
_cell.length_a   1.000
_cell.length_b   1.000
_cell.length_c   1.000
_cell.angle_alpha   90.00
_cell.angle_beta   90.00
_cell.angle_gamma   90.00
#
_symmetry.space_group_name_H-M   'P 1'
#
loop_
_entity.id
_entity.type
_entity.pdbx_description
1 polymer ?
#
loop_
_entity_poly.entity_id
_entity_poly.type
_entity_poly.pdbx_seq_one_letter_code
_entity_poly.pdbx_strand_id
1 'polypeptide(L)'
;MAATGPTSGTAAFVREFLRDPARTAAPAPSSRALAETVCAPVPRTGDPVVVELGPGTGAFTDVIAERLGGRGHHMAVELNPRLAALLGRRHPGLDVAVAGAAQLPELMAGRDMGGADVVVSGLPWAAYPVTGRRLTDVIASCLRPDGAFAQFTYVWSRWAPPARRQHRWLRDAFEEVVPSRTVWRNLPPALVYLARRPRVPGGAEQPTGAS
;
A
#
# COMPACT_ATOMS: atom_id res chain seq x y z
N MET A 1 -22.69 -13.93 25.38
CA MET A 1 -21.42 -14.49 24.84
C MET A 1 -20.83 -13.43 23.95
N ALA A 2 -19.81 -12.71 24.43
CA ALA A 2 -19.15 -11.65 23.70
C ALA A 2 -18.04 -12.26 22.82
N ALA A 3 -18.09 -12.01 21.52
CA ALA A 3 -17.07 -12.42 20.58
C ALA A 3 -15.84 -11.52 20.75
N THR A 4 -14.79 -12.05 21.38
CA THR A 4 -13.47 -11.43 21.45
C THR A 4 -12.81 -11.51 20.08
N GLY A 5 -12.78 -10.38 19.35
CA GLY A 5 -12.09 -10.24 18.08
C GLY A 5 -10.56 -10.29 18.24
N PRO A 6 -9.82 -10.87 17.28
CA PRO A 6 -8.36 -11.02 17.33
C PRO A 6 -7.65 -9.76 16.80
N THR A 7 -7.80 -8.63 17.47
CA THR A 7 -7.27 -7.33 16.99
C THR A 7 -6.11 -6.78 17.81
N SER A 8 -5.68 -7.43 18.91
CA SER A 8 -4.77 -6.76 19.85
C SER A 8 -3.28 -6.78 19.46
N GLY A 9 -2.80 -7.83 18.81
CA GLY A 9 -1.36 -7.98 18.52
C GLY A 9 -0.85 -7.13 17.37
N THR A 10 -1.61 -7.04 16.27
CA THR A 10 -1.20 -6.31 15.06
C THR A 10 -1.36 -4.81 15.21
N ALA A 11 -2.48 -4.37 15.81
CA ALA A 11 -2.67 -2.97 16.13
C ALA A 11 -1.63 -2.48 17.15
N ALA A 12 -1.21 -3.35 18.08
CA ALA A 12 -0.14 -3.05 19.03
C ALA A 12 1.22 -2.92 18.32
N PHE A 13 1.56 -3.82 17.40
CA PHE A 13 2.83 -3.76 16.65
C PHE A 13 2.89 -2.59 15.69
N VAL A 14 1.84 -2.34 14.91
CA VAL A 14 1.75 -1.17 14.02
C VAL A 14 1.77 0.12 14.84
N ARG A 15 1.12 0.14 16.01
CA ARG A 15 1.15 1.27 16.93
C ARG A 15 2.55 1.49 17.51
N GLU A 16 3.28 0.43 17.86
CA GLU A 16 4.65 0.48 18.35
C GLU A 16 5.63 0.92 17.25
N PHE A 17 5.46 0.40 16.02
CA PHE A 17 6.20 0.86 14.84
C PHE A 17 5.98 2.35 14.58
N LEU A 18 4.75 2.83 14.72
CA LEU A 18 4.40 4.25 14.53
C LEU A 18 4.80 5.13 15.73
N ARG A 19 4.97 4.55 16.93
CA ARG A 19 5.43 5.28 18.13
C ARG A 19 6.95 5.46 18.16
N ASP A 20 7.67 4.47 17.70
CA ASP A 20 9.14 4.48 17.70
C ASP A 20 9.70 3.81 16.44
N PRO A 21 9.70 4.53 15.28
CA PRO A 21 10.28 4.03 14.04
C PRO A 21 11.76 3.65 14.17
N ALA A 22 12.48 4.29 15.08
CA ALA A 22 13.89 4.04 15.34
C ALA A 22 14.13 2.67 16.01
N ARG A 23 13.19 2.19 16.82
CA ARG A 23 13.26 0.86 17.47
C ARG A 23 12.85 -0.29 16.55
N THR A 24 12.05 -0.01 15.52
CA THR A 24 11.44 -1.03 14.65
C THR A 24 12.09 -1.14 13.27
N ALA A 25 13.36 -0.75 13.11
CA ALA A 25 14.20 -0.95 11.92
C ALA A 25 14.03 0.03 10.74
N ALA A 26 13.45 1.21 10.96
CA ALA A 26 13.54 2.29 9.99
C ALA A 26 14.12 3.55 10.66
N PRO A 27 15.46 3.72 10.69
CA PRO A 27 16.12 4.83 11.40
C PRO A 27 15.92 6.19 10.71
N ALA A 28 15.33 6.25 9.52
CA ALA A 28 15.08 7.49 8.79
C ALA A 28 13.80 7.42 7.96
N PRO A 29 13.15 8.57 7.66
CA PRO A 29 12.10 8.64 6.66
C PRO A 29 12.60 8.08 5.31
N SER A 30 11.67 7.53 4.51
CA SER A 30 11.99 7.06 3.16
C SER A 30 12.66 8.17 2.37
N SER A 31 13.77 7.85 1.70
CA SER A 31 14.49 8.83 0.89
C SER A 31 13.66 9.25 -0.32
N ARG A 32 13.94 10.44 -0.87
CA ARG A 32 13.32 10.92 -2.11
C ARG A 32 13.48 9.90 -3.25
N ALA A 33 14.65 9.28 -3.38
CA ALA A 33 14.91 8.27 -4.41
C ALA A 33 14.04 7.02 -4.24
N LEU A 34 13.78 6.59 -2.99
CA LEU A 34 12.85 5.48 -2.74
C LEU A 34 11.42 5.90 -3.06
N ALA A 35 11.00 7.08 -2.61
CA ALA A 35 9.66 7.61 -2.88
C ALA A 35 9.38 7.71 -4.40
N GLU A 36 10.33 8.22 -5.18
CA GLU A 36 10.23 8.28 -6.64
C GLU A 36 10.11 6.91 -7.28
N THR A 37 10.83 5.91 -6.76
CA THR A 37 10.78 4.53 -7.27
C THR A 37 9.45 3.86 -6.93
N VAL A 38 8.96 4.02 -5.69
CA VAL A 38 7.66 3.46 -5.26
C VAL A 38 6.49 4.11 -6.01
N CYS A 39 6.55 5.43 -6.20
CA CYS A 39 5.52 6.19 -6.89
C CYS A 39 5.65 6.16 -8.43
N ALA A 40 6.63 5.41 -8.99
CA ALA A 40 6.84 5.34 -10.44
C ALA A 40 5.58 4.97 -11.25
N PRO A 41 4.69 4.06 -10.79
CA PRO A 41 3.46 3.72 -11.52
C PRO A 41 2.37 4.80 -11.47
N VAL A 42 2.47 5.83 -10.62
CA VAL A 42 1.47 6.90 -10.55
C VAL A 42 1.45 7.67 -11.88
N PRO A 43 0.30 7.73 -12.60
CA PRO A 43 0.20 8.40 -13.88
C PRO A 43 0.47 9.91 -13.78
N ARG A 44 1.05 10.47 -14.84
CA ARG A 44 1.29 11.92 -14.96
C ARG A 44 0.25 12.61 -15.86
N THR A 45 -0.75 11.87 -16.31
CA THR A 45 -1.82 12.36 -17.20
C THR A 45 -3.15 11.75 -16.78
N GLY A 46 -4.26 12.31 -17.24
CA GLY A 46 -5.62 11.89 -16.89
C GLY A 46 -5.98 12.23 -15.45
N ASP A 47 -7.05 11.61 -14.96
CA ASP A 47 -7.60 11.78 -13.61
C ASP A 47 -7.55 10.46 -12.82
N PRO A 48 -6.35 9.97 -12.47
CA PRO A 48 -6.20 8.68 -11.81
C PRO A 48 -6.67 8.69 -10.36
N VAL A 49 -7.18 7.56 -9.92
CA VAL A 49 -7.45 7.27 -8.50
C VAL A 49 -6.22 6.61 -7.90
N VAL A 50 -5.58 7.29 -6.97
CA VAL A 50 -4.37 6.82 -6.27
C VAL A 50 -4.67 6.64 -4.79
N VAL A 51 -4.34 5.46 -4.26
CA VAL A 51 -4.46 5.15 -2.83
C VAL A 51 -3.07 5.01 -2.23
N GLU A 52 -2.83 5.68 -1.11
CA GLU A 52 -1.61 5.55 -0.32
C GLU A 52 -1.93 4.87 1.01
N LEU A 53 -1.29 3.73 1.28
CA LEU A 53 -1.44 2.99 2.53
C LEU A 53 -0.25 3.24 3.46
N GLY A 54 -0.51 3.82 4.63
CA GLY A 54 0.51 4.13 5.63
C GLY A 54 1.46 5.25 5.18
N PRO A 55 0.96 6.46 4.86
CA PRO A 55 1.77 7.61 4.45
C PRO A 55 2.82 8.02 5.49
N GLY A 56 2.53 7.79 6.77
CA GLY A 56 3.44 8.16 7.85
C GLY A 56 3.79 9.65 7.85
N THR A 57 5.07 9.98 7.61
CA THR A 57 5.55 11.37 7.53
C THR A 57 5.29 12.05 6.19
N GLY A 58 4.74 11.33 5.19
CA GLY A 58 4.31 11.90 3.92
C GLY A 58 5.37 11.89 2.80
N ALA A 59 6.43 11.09 2.92
CA ALA A 59 7.47 11.04 1.89
C ALA A 59 6.96 10.56 0.51
N PHE A 60 6.02 9.63 0.49
CA PHE A 60 5.38 9.19 -0.76
C PHE A 60 4.26 10.15 -1.16
N THR A 61 3.52 10.70 -0.18
CA THR A 61 2.48 11.72 -0.40
C THR A 61 3.00 12.89 -1.21
N ASP A 62 4.19 13.41 -0.85
CA ASP A 62 4.83 14.54 -1.55
C ASP A 62 5.05 14.21 -3.04
N VAL A 63 5.57 13.00 -3.33
CA VAL A 63 5.85 12.56 -4.71
C VAL A 63 4.56 12.28 -5.48
N ILE A 64 3.55 11.68 -4.83
CA ILE A 64 2.23 11.45 -5.46
C ILE A 64 1.61 12.79 -5.83
N ALA A 65 1.58 13.76 -4.90
CA ALA A 65 1.03 15.09 -5.15
C ALA A 65 1.72 15.81 -6.32
N GLU A 66 3.06 15.75 -6.38
CA GLU A 66 3.83 16.30 -7.50
C GLU A 66 3.50 15.63 -8.84
N ARG A 67 3.34 14.28 -8.86
CA ARG A 67 3.02 13.54 -10.08
C ARG A 67 1.60 13.85 -10.57
N LEU A 68 0.66 13.94 -9.64
CA LEU A 68 -0.73 14.27 -9.97
C LEU A 68 -0.88 15.73 -10.41
N GLY A 69 -0.14 16.65 -9.81
CA GLY A 69 -0.24 18.08 -10.15
C GLY A 69 -1.67 18.63 -10.03
N GLY A 70 -2.41 18.19 -9.02
CA GLY A 70 -3.81 18.57 -8.77
C GLY A 70 -4.86 17.81 -9.57
N ARG A 71 -4.48 16.78 -10.36
CA ARG A 71 -5.40 15.93 -11.12
C ARG A 71 -5.79 14.68 -10.35
N GLY A 72 -6.93 14.09 -10.72
CA GLY A 72 -7.39 12.82 -10.17
C GLY A 72 -7.76 12.90 -8.70
N HIS A 73 -7.74 11.76 -8.05
CA HIS A 73 -8.06 11.64 -6.63
C HIS A 73 -6.95 10.90 -5.88
N HIS A 74 -6.45 11.51 -4.80
CA HIS A 74 -5.46 10.90 -3.91
C HIS A 74 -6.09 10.67 -2.54
N MET A 75 -6.29 9.40 -2.17
CA MET A 75 -6.72 8.99 -0.84
C MET A 75 -5.55 8.39 -0.06
N ALA A 76 -5.30 8.91 1.14
CA ALA A 76 -4.29 8.40 2.07
C ALA A 76 -4.97 7.72 3.27
N VAL A 77 -4.61 6.46 3.55
CA VAL A 77 -5.13 5.67 4.68
C VAL A 77 -4.07 5.57 5.75
N GLU A 78 -4.29 6.22 6.88
CA GLU A 78 -3.34 6.28 8.00
C GLU A 78 -4.04 5.87 9.31
N LEU A 79 -3.43 4.92 10.01
CA LEU A 79 -3.99 4.41 11.26
C LEU A 79 -3.79 5.37 12.44
N ASN A 80 -2.73 6.17 12.40
CA ASN A 80 -2.40 7.11 13.46
C ASN A 80 -3.08 8.46 13.24
N PRO A 81 -4.07 8.87 14.07
CA PRO A 81 -4.82 10.10 13.86
C PRO A 81 -3.95 11.37 13.95
N ARG A 82 -2.83 11.32 14.68
CA ARG A 82 -1.91 12.46 14.77
C ARG A 82 -1.13 12.66 13.46
N LEU A 83 -0.67 11.55 12.83
CA LEU A 83 0.00 11.61 11.54
C LEU A 83 -0.99 11.98 10.44
N ALA A 84 -2.20 11.44 10.46
CA ALA A 84 -3.27 11.81 9.54
C ALA A 84 -3.61 13.31 9.61
N ALA A 85 -3.73 13.87 10.82
CA ALA A 85 -3.98 15.30 11.01
C ALA A 85 -2.79 16.17 10.53
N LEU A 86 -1.54 15.72 10.73
CA LEU A 86 -0.36 16.41 10.22
C LEU A 86 -0.35 16.42 8.69
N LEU A 87 -0.67 15.28 8.09
CA LEU A 87 -0.70 15.12 6.64
C LEU A 87 -1.77 16.01 6.00
N GLY A 88 -2.99 16.03 6.55
CA GLY A 88 -4.07 16.90 6.07
C GLY A 88 -3.74 18.40 6.16
N ARG A 89 -2.95 18.82 7.17
CA ARG A 89 -2.46 20.20 7.26
C ARG A 89 -1.41 20.53 6.20
N ARG A 90 -0.52 19.57 5.86
CA ARG A 90 0.52 19.77 4.83
C ARG A 90 -0.04 19.71 3.42
N HIS A 91 -1.10 18.93 3.22
CA HIS A 91 -1.74 18.69 1.92
C HIS A 91 -3.26 18.95 2.02
N PRO A 92 -3.71 20.21 1.96
CA PRO A 92 -5.13 20.56 2.19
C PRO A 92 -6.12 19.92 1.21
N GLY A 93 -5.67 19.46 0.05
CA GLY A 93 -6.51 18.77 -0.95
C GLY A 93 -6.46 17.24 -0.86
N LEU A 94 -5.73 16.68 0.12
CA LEU A 94 -5.60 15.25 0.28
C LEU A 94 -6.81 14.66 1.04
N ASP A 95 -7.41 13.61 0.50
CA ASP A 95 -8.43 12.83 1.20
C ASP A 95 -7.76 11.89 2.20
N VAL A 96 -7.78 12.24 3.48
CA VAL A 96 -7.13 11.45 4.53
C VAL A 96 -8.17 10.66 5.31
N ALA A 97 -8.08 9.33 5.26
CA ALA A 97 -8.88 8.41 6.05
C ALA A 97 -8.10 7.90 7.28
N VAL A 98 -8.66 8.09 8.48
CA VAL A 98 -8.09 7.50 9.72
C VAL A 98 -8.65 6.09 9.89
N ALA A 99 -7.93 5.12 9.35
CA ALA A 99 -8.39 3.72 9.30
C ALA A 99 -7.23 2.73 9.13
N GLY A 100 -7.53 1.44 9.31
CA GLY A 100 -6.61 0.35 8.96
C GLY A 100 -6.69 0.02 7.46
N ALA A 101 -5.56 -0.37 6.86
CA ALA A 101 -5.50 -0.72 5.44
C ALA A 101 -6.44 -1.87 5.03
N ALA A 102 -6.84 -2.74 5.95
CA ALA A 102 -7.81 -3.80 5.69
C ALA A 102 -9.23 -3.28 5.41
N GLN A 103 -9.53 -2.04 5.80
CA GLN A 103 -10.81 -1.36 5.55
C GLN A 103 -10.86 -0.64 4.19
N LEU A 104 -9.85 -0.86 3.33
CA LEU A 104 -9.75 -0.19 2.03
C LEU A 104 -11.03 -0.36 1.17
N PRO A 105 -11.63 -1.56 1.04
CA PRO A 105 -12.85 -1.72 0.24
C PRO A 105 -14.01 -0.84 0.72
N GLU A 106 -14.24 -0.79 2.02
CA GLU A 106 -15.31 0.01 2.63
C GLU A 106 -15.04 1.51 2.49
N LEU A 107 -13.76 1.92 2.62
CA LEU A 107 -13.35 3.32 2.43
C LEU A 107 -13.57 3.80 1.00
N MET A 108 -13.26 2.95 0.02
CA MET A 108 -13.44 3.26 -1.40
C MET A 108 -14.94 3.27 -1.76
N ALA A 109 -15.71 2.30 -1.27
CA ALA A 109 -17.15 2.25 -1.48
C ALA A 109 -17.86 3.48 -0.90
N GLY A 110 -17.49 3.92 0.30
CA GLY A 110 -18.04 5.14 0.93
C GLY A 110 -17.68 6.46 0.23
N ARG A 111 -16.83 6.40 -0.80
CA ARG A 111 -16.40 7.53 -1.63
C ARG A 111 -16.78 7.38 -3.10
N ASP A 112 -17.60 6.38 -3.42
CA ASP A 112 -18.02 6.05 -4.80
C ASP A 112 -16.84 5.82 -5.77
N MET A 113 -15.71 5.32 -5.24
CA MET A 113 -14.54 4.98 -6.04
C MET A 113 -14.72 3.63 -6.71
N GLY A 114 -14.84 3.60 -8.03
CA GLY A 114 -15.03 2.37 -8.81
C GLY A 114 -13.81 1.46 -8.94
N GLY A 115 -12.67 1.87 -8.39
CA GLY A 115 -11.40 1.12 -8.40
C GLY A 115 -10.20 2.07 -8.45
N ALA A 116 -9.06 1.63 -7.88
CA ALA A 116 -7.83 2.41 -7.90
C ALA A 116 -6.99 2.09 -9.15
N ASP A 117 -6.41 3.11 -9.75
CA ASP A 117 -5.41 2.97 -10.81
C ASP A 117 -4.06 2.54 -10.21
N VAL A 118 -3.75 3.09 -9.02
CA VAL A 118 -2.52 2.75 -8.32
C VAL A 118 -2.76 2.69 -6.82
N VAL A 119 -2.24 1.64 -6.18
CA VAL A 119 -2.06 1.58 -4.73
C VAL A 119 -0.58 1.63 -4.40
N VAL A 120 -0.17 2.57 -3.56
CA VAL A 120 1.20 2.71 -3.05
C VAL A 120 1.20 2.34 -1.57
N SER A 121 2.18 1.57 -1.11
CA SER A 121 2.24 1.17 0.30
C SER A 121 3.57 1.52 0.97
N GLY A 122 3.47 2.32 2.04
CA GLY A 122 4.52 2.58 3.02
C GLY A 122 4.48 1.65 4.24
N LEU A 123 3.61 0.66 4.25
CA LEU A 123 3.38 -0.20 5.42
C LEU A 123 4.53 -1.18 5.67
N PRO A 124 4.82 -1.50 6.95
CA PRO A 124 5.79 -2.53 7.33
C PRO A 124 5.19 -3.93 7.15
N TRP A 125 5.20 -4.44 5.95
CA TRP A 125 4.50 -5.68 5.57
C TRP A 125 4.92 -6.92 6.35
N ALA A 126 6.17 -6.98 6.79
CA ALA A 126 6.65 -8.08 7.64
C ALA A 126 5.86 -8.23 8.96
N ALA A 127 5.18 -7.16 9.36
CA ALA A 127 4.41 -7.07 10.59
C ALA A 127 2.92 -7.42 10.43
N TYR A 128 2.42 -7.57 9.19
CA TYR A 128 1.03 -7.90 8.99
C TYR A 128 0.71 -9.35 9.40
N PRO A 129 -0.41 -9.57 10.10
CA PRO A 129 -0.77 -10.90 10.60
C PRO A 129 -1.05 -11.86 9.46
N VAL A 130 -0.84 -13.14 9.76
CA VAL A 130 -1.12 -14.26 8.85
C VAL A 130 -2.60 -14.67 8.89
N THR A 131 -3.35 -14.14 9.86
CA THR A 131 -4.75 -14.52 10.12
C THR A 131 -5.73 -13.59 9.42
N GLY A 132 -6.79 -14.14 8.83
CA GLY A 132 -7.82 -13.41 8.11
C GLY A 132 -7.52 -13.24 6.62
N ARG A 133 -8.26 -12.34 5.96
CA ARG A 133 -8.04 -12.01 4.54
C ARG A 133 -6.69 -11.34 4.37
N ARG A 134 -5.87 -11.83 3.44
CA ARG A 134 -4.54 -11.25 3.18
C ARG A 134 -4.70 -9.82 2.66
N LEU A 135 -3.85 -8.91 3.13
CA LEU A 135 -3.90 -7.51 2.65
C LEU A 135 -3.61 -7.41 1.14
N THR A 136 -2.81 -8.31 0.58
CA THR A 136 -2.59 -8.41 -0.86
C THR A 136 -3.88 -8.68 -1.64
N ASP A 137 -4.75 -9.55 -1.11
CA ASP A 137 -6.03 -9.90 -1.76
C ASP A 137 -7.04 -8.75 -1.61
N VAL A 138 -7.00 -8.04 -0.47
CA VAL A 138 -7.77 -6.81 -0.25
C VAL A 138 -7.38 -5.74 -1.27
N ILE A 139 -6.07 -5.49 -1.44
CA ILE A 139 -5.57 -4.49 -2.39
C ILE A 139 -5.91 -4.90 -3.82
N ALA A 140 -5.70 -6.17 -4.19
CA ALA A 140 -6.02 -6.67 -5.53
C ALA A 140 -7.50 -6.47 -5.88
N SER A 141 -8.41 -6.68 -4.92
CA SER A 141 -9.86 -6.46 -5.14
C SER A 141 -10.28 -4.97 -5.24
N CYS A 142 -9.40 -4.05 -4.84
CA CYS A 142 -9.64 -2.60 -4.92
C CYS A 142 -9.02 -1.96 -6.16
N LEU A 143 -8.17 -2.69 -6.89
CA LEU A 143 -7.52 -2.19 -8.11
C LEU A 143 -8.42 -2.39 -9.33
N ARG A 144 -8.28 -1.50 -10.31
CA ARG A 144 -8.77 -1.73 -11.67
C ARG A 144 -8.01 -2.88 -12.33
N PRO A 145 -8.54 -3.52 -13.38
CA PRO A 145 -7.87 -4.65 -14.05
C PRO A 145 -6.45 -4.32 -14.54
N ASP A 146 -6.22 -3.09 -14.99
CA ASP A 146 -4.93 -2.56 -15.44
C ASP A 146 -4.17 -1.80 -14.34
N GLY A 147 -4.72 -1.77 -13.13
CA GLY A 147 -4.15 -1.09 -11.98
C GLY A 147 -2.84 -1.70 -11.49
N ALA A 148 -2.08 -0.91 -10.73
CA ALA A 148 -0.78 -1.30 -10.22
C ALA A 148 -0.70 -1.16 -8.70
N PHE A 149 -0.01 -2.09 -8.07
CA PHE A 149 0.37 -2.03 -6.66
C PHE A 149 1.87 -1.90 -6.51
N ALA A 150 2.34 -0.94 -5.72
CA ALA A 150 3.75 -0.72 -5.44
C ALA A 150 4.03 -0.73 -3.93
N GLN A 151 5.03 -1.49 -3.52
CA GLN A 151 5.53 -1.53 -2.14
C GLN A 151 7.02 -1.74 -2.10
N PHE A 152 7.68 -1.27 -1.06
CA PHE A 152 9.10 -1.51 -0.89
C PHE A 152 9.41 -2.59 0.16
N THR A 153 10.62 -3.14 0.08
CA THR A 153 11.22 -3.97 1.12
C THR A 153 12.71 -3.62 1.24
N TYR A 154 13.26 -3.75 2.45
CA TYR A 154 14.70 -3.57 2.61
C TYR A 154 15.47 -4.78 2.07
N VAL A 155 16.59 -4.52 1.39
CA VAL A 155 17.38 -5.58 0.73
C VAL A 155 17.85 -6.63 1.74
N TRP A 156 18.27 -6.25 2.93
CA TRP A 156 18.73 -7.17 3.96
C TRP A 156 17.62 -8.06 4.53
N SER A 157 16.36 -7.56 4.58
CA SER A 157 15.24 -8.32 5.15
C SER A 157 14.54 -9.23 4.13
N ARG A 158 14.83 -9.11 2.84
CA ARG A 158 14.11 -9.84 1.77
C ARG A 158 14.17 -11.36 1.89
N TRP A 159 15.22 -11.86 2.56
CA TRP A 159 15.43 -13.28 2.77
C TRP A 159 14.74 -13.83 4.03
N ALA A 160 14.29 -12.94 4.92
CA ALA A 160 13.59 -13.31 6.12
C ALA A 160 12.25 -14.01 5.81
N PRO A 161 11.81 -14.99 6.63
CA PRO A 161 10.56 -15.72 6.35
C PRO A 161 9.34 -14.84 6.14
N PRO A 162 9.12 -13.72 6.88
CA PRO A 162 8.00 -12.83 6.64
C PRO A 162 8.02 -12.19 5.25
N ALA A 163 9.19 -11.71 4.78
CA ALA A 163 9.33 -11.07 3.48
C ALA A 163 9.15 -12.08 2.33
N ARG A 164 9.67 -13.30 2.48
CA ARG A 164 9.45 -14.39 1.52
C ARG A 164 7.98 -14.78 1.43
N ARG A 165 7.28 -14.84 2.56
CA ARG A 165 5.84 -15.10 2.61
C ARG A 165 5.05 -14.01 1.89
N GLN A 166 5.37 -12.75 2.16
CA GLN A 166 4.77 -11.60 1.50
C GLN A 166 4.99 -11.61 -0.02
N HIS A 167 6.21 -11.88 -0.48
CA HIS A 167 6.49 -11.99 -1.91
C HIS A 167 5.68 -13.12 -2.57
N ARG A 168 5.45 -14.24 -1.86
CA ARG A 168 4.56 -15.31 -2.33
C ARG A 168 3.12 -14.81 -2.44
N TRP A 169 2.60 -14.14 -1.42
CA TRP A 169 1.24 -13.58 -1.45
C TRP A 169 1.03 -12.56 -2.58
N LEU A 170 2.04 -11.77 -2.90
CA LEU A 170 2.00 -10.90 -4.08
C LEU A 170 1.82 -11.72 -5.37
N ARG A 171 2.60 -12.79 -5.54
CA ARG A 171 2.52 -13.66 -6.71
C ARG A 171 1.22 -14.45 -6.79
N ASP A 172 0.60 -14.74 -5.65
CA ASP A 172 -0.72 -15.37 -5.60
C ASP A 172 -1.83 -14.39 -6.04
N ALA A 173 -1.73 -13.12 -5.63
CA ALA A 173 -2.75 -12.10 -5.86
C ALA A 173 -2.60 -11.35 -7.21
N PHE A 174 -1.44 -11.41 -7.85
CA PHE A 174 -1.14 -10.69 -9.10
C PHE A 174 -0.50 -11.62 -10.14
N GLU A 175 -0.72 -11.32 -11.42
CA GLU A 175 -0.10 -12.08 -12.51
C GLU A 175 1.36 -11.67 -12.71
N GLU A 176 1.64 -10.39 -12.57
CA GLU A 176 2.98 -9.81 -12.75
C GLU A 176 3.48 -9.24 -11.42
N VAL A 177 4.66 -9.68 -10.99
CA VAL A 177 5.36 -9.11 -9.83
C VAL A 177 6.83 -8.94 -10.19
N VAL A 178 7.25 -7.70 -10.34
CA VAL A 178 8.61 -7.35 -10.80
C VAL A 178 9.32 -6.54 -9.71
N PRO A 179 10.54 -6.94 -9.31
CA PRO A 179 11.36 -6.11 -8.43
C PRO A 179 12.04 -4.99 -9.21
N SER A 180 12.14 -3.81 -8.61
CA SER A 180 12.97 -2.72 -9.12
C SER A 180 14.46 -3.02 -8.96
N ARG A 181 15.31 -2.16 -9.51
CA ARG A 181 16.70 -2.05 -9.07
C ARG A 181 16.76 -1.64 -7.60
N THR A 182 17.83 -2.02 -6.92
CA THR A 182 18.08 -1.58 -5.53
C THR A 182 18.26 -0.07 -5.47
N VAL A 183 17.54 0.58 -4.59
CA VAL A 183 17.66 2.00 -4.29
C VAL A 183 18.72 2.16 -3.19
N TRP A 184 19.97 2.32 -3.62
CA TRP A 184 21.12 2.48 -2.71
C TRP A 184 21.12 3.83 -1.97
N ARG A 185 20.43 4.82 -2.52
CA ARG A 185 20.26 6.16 -1.90
C ARG A 185 19.20 6.20 -0.80
N ASN A 186 18.72 5.04 -0.38
CA ASN A 186 17.88 4.87 0.81
C ASN A 186 18.69 4.17 1.90
N LEU A 187 18.46 4.53 3.16
CA LEU A 187 19.14 3.91 4.30
C LEU A 187 18.11 3.30 5.27
N PRO A 188 18.08 1.97 5.43
CA PRO A 188 18.84 0.95 4.66
C PRO A 188 18.44 0.87 3.18
N PRO A 189 19.32 0.30 2.30
CA PRO A 189 18.99 0.07 0.89
C PRO A 189 17.72 -0.74 0.73
N ALA A 190 16.88 -0.35 -0.22
CA ALA A 190 15.58 -0.95 -0.45
C ALA A 190 15.35 -1.27 -1.94
N LEU A 191 14.40 -2.13 -2.23
CA LEU A 191 13.86 -2.36 -3.56
C LEU A 191 12.32 -2.28 -3.50
N VAL A 192 11.72 -2.05 -4.66
CA VAL A 192 10.27 -1.95 -4.80
C VAL A 192 9.76 -3.16 -5.58
N TYR A 193 8.71 -3.80 -5.07
CA TYR A 193 7.91 -4.73 -5.85
C TYR A 193 6.80 -3.95 -6.53
N LEU A 194 6.74 -4.06 -7.84
CA LEU A 194 5.63 -3.59 -8.68
C LEU A 194 4.79 -4.81 -9.07
N ALA A 195 3.53 -4.82 -8.66
CA ALA A 195 2.57 -5.87 -8.96
C ALA A 195 1.47 -5.32 -9.87
N ARG A 196 1.07 -6.07 -10.89
CA ARG A 196 0.07 -5.69 -11.88
C ARG A 196 -0.85 -6.87 -12.20
N ARG A 197 -1.96 -6.57 -12.88
CA ARG A 197 -2.98 -7.53 -13.25
C ARG A 197 -3.46 -8.31 -12.03
N PRO A 198 -4.26 -7.64 -11.17
CA PRO A 198 -4.82 -8.27 -9.98
C PRO A 198 -5.66 -9.49 -10.38
N ARG A 199 -5.43 -10.62 -9.73
CA ARG A 199 -6.27 -11.80 -9.85
C ARG A 199 -7.52 -11.58 -9.00
N VAL A 200 -8.66 -11.33 -9.64
CA VAL A 200 -9.93 -11.18 -8.93
C VAL A 200 -10.35 -12.59 -8.46
N PRO A 201 -10.52 -12.82 -7.15
CA PRO A 201 -11.10 -14.06 -6.68
C PRO A 201 -12.56 -14.15 -7.18
N GLY A 202 -12.84 -15.04 -8.12
CA GLY A 202 -14.19 -15.31 -8.60
C GLY A 202 -14.49 -15.04 -10.07
N GLY A 203 -13.50 -14.65 -10.88
CA GLY A 203 -13.63 -14.69 -12.35
C GLY A 203 -13.48 -16.13 -12.85
N ALA A 204 -14.45 -17.01 -12.54
CA ALA A 204 -14.59 -18.26 -13.25
C ALA A 204 -14.81 -17.92 -14.72
N GLU A 205 -13.98 -18.49 -15.60
CA GLU A 205 -14.18 -18.52 -17.05
C GLU A 205 -15.66 -18.75 -17.36
N GLN A 206 -16.28 -17.74 -17.98
CA GLN A 206 -17.52 -18.04 -18.69
C GLN A 206 -17.09 -18.94 -19.85
N PRO A 207 -17.64 -20.16 -19.96
CA PRO A 207 -17.37 -20.98 -21.12
C PRO A 207 -17.91 -20.23 -22.33
N THR A 208 -17.02 -19.85 -23.23
CA THR A 208 -17.40 -19.38 -24.57
C THR A 208 -18.26 -20.49 -25.20
N GLY A 209 -19.58 -20.28 -25.19
CA GLY A 209 -20.52 -21.12 -25.87
C GLY A 209 -20.19 -21.15 -27.35
N ALA A 210 -19.74 -22.30 -27.80
CA ALA A 210 -19.75 -22.66 -29.19
C ALA A 210 -21.21 -22.77 -29.67
N SER A 211 -21.54 -22.04 -30.68
CA SER A 211 -22.65 -22.27 -31.58
C SER A 211 -22.17 -22.22 -32.99
#